data_f06a4046b7526251b1b56896747be15d
#
_entry.id   f06a4046b7526251b1b56896747be15d
#
_cell.length_a   1.000
_cell.length_b   1.000
_cell.length_c   1.000
_cell.angle_alpha   90.00
_cell.angle_beta   90.00
_cell.angle_gamma   90.00
#
_symmetry.space_group_name_H-M   'P 1'
#
loop_
_entity.id
_entity.type
_entity.pdbx_description
1 polymer ?
#
loop_
_entity_poly.entity_id
_entity_poly.type
_entity_poly.pdbx_seq_one_letter_code
_entity_poly.pdbx_strand_id
1 'polypeptide(L)'
;MSIFVSIVGLGFLILIHEAGHFFVARAVGMNPRKFYLGFPPALVKKTRNGIEYGLGAIPLGGYVKIPGMHRPAAADLDLHFGRAADERPSLRDPLGELRDRLDAGDYAEARDALEPLRHALAATTLSHPAQRSAERGLADVGDALAPDAYWRAKTWKRVAVIFAGPGANLLLAVVLFALLFLSGGGKATSTVAEVVPRSPAAAMGLVEGDRIVSIDGRTVAADEIAQRLSGSGGQPLTVTVERSGKPV
;
A
#
# COMPACT_ATOMS: atom_id res chain seq x y z
N MET A 1 -21.67 -10.79 -7.20
CA MET A 1 -20.98 -9.72 -7.94
C MET A 1 -20.24 -8.73 -7.04
N SER A 2 -20.82 -8.31 -5.90
CA SER A 2 -20.21 -7.34 -4.98
C SER A 2 -18.85 -7.75 -4.37
N ILE A 3 -18.70 -9.00 -3.90
CA ILE A 3 -17.46 -9.49 -3.28
C ILE A 3 -16.28 -9.48 -4.28
N PHE A 4 -16.50 -9.91 -5.51
CA PHE A 4 -15.48 -9.91 -6.55
C PHE A 4 -15.01 -8.47 -6.86
N VAL A 5 -15.95 -7.54 -7.02
CA VAL A 5 -15.65 -6.12 -7.25
C VAL A 5 -14.86 -5.53 -6.09
N SER A 6 -15.22 -5.86 -4.84
CA SER A 6 -14.49 -5.41 -3.66
C SER A 6 -13.04 -5.92 -3.61
N ILE A 7 -12.82 -7.19 -3.95
CA ILE A 7 -11.48 -7.79 -3.99
C ILE A 7 -10.62 -7.12 -5.08
N VAL A 8 -11.18 -6.94 -6.28
CA VAL A 8 -10.48 -6.26 -7.39
C VAL A 8 -10.17 -4.80 -7.05
N GLY A 9 -11.15 -4.09 -6.47
CA GLY A 9 -10.98 -2.71 -6.03
C GLY A 9 -9.89 -2.56 -4.96
N LEU A 10 -9.89 -3.44 -3.96
CA LEU A 10 -8.85 -3.48 -2.93
C LEU A 10 -7.47 -3.78 -3.54
N GLY A 11 -7.37 -4.77 -4.43
CA GLY A 11 -6.12 -5.09 -5.13
C GLY A 11 -5.60 -3.90 -5.95
N PHE A 12 -6.49 -3.15 -6.59
CA PHE A 12 -6.13 -1.95 -7.33
C PHE A 12 -5.62 -0.83 -6.41
N LEU A 13 -6.28 -0.59 -5.26
CA LEU A 13 -5.82 0.38 -4.26
C LEU A 13 -4.43 0.02 -3.71
N ILE A 14 -4.18 -1.27 -3.45
CA ILE A 14 -2.88 -1.76 -3.01
C ILE A 14 -1.83 -1.51 -4.11
N LEU A 15 -2.14 -1.83 -5.36
CA LEU A 15 -1.22 -1.59 -6.48
C LEU A 15 -0.83 -0.12 -6.61
N ILE A 16 -1.78 0.80 -6.50
CA ILE A 16 -1.52 2.26 -6.55
C ILE A 16 -0.67 2.70 -5.36
N HIS A 17 -0.95 2.17 -4.17
CA HIS A 17 -0.16 2.43 -2.95
C HIS A 17 1.31 2.03 -3.14
N GLU A 18 1.56 0.78 -3.54
CA GLU A 18 2.90 0.26 -3.76
C GLU A 18 3.62 0.98 -4.91
N ALA A 19 2.88 1.32 -5.97
CA ALA A 19 3.40 2.11 -7.07
C ALA A 19 3.84 3.51 -6.61
N GLY A 20 3.11 4.13 -5.68
CA GLY A 20 3.50 5.38 -5.04
C GLY A 20 4.89 5.28 -4.41
N HIS A 21 5.10 4.31 -3.53
CA HIS A 21 6.41 4.05 -2.91
C HIS A 21 7.50 3.80 -3.95
N PHE A 22 7.20 2.97 -4.94
CA PHE A 22 8.15 2.59 -5.99
C PHE A 22 8.62 3.78 -6.82
N PHE A 23 7.69 4.57 -7.34
CA PHE A 23 8.03 5.70 -8.22
C PHE A 23 8.71 6.84 -7.45
N VAL A 24 8.25 7.14 -6.25
CA VAL A 24 8.87 8.20 -5.43
C VAL A 24 10.26 7.77 -4.96
N ALA A 25 10.47 6.52 -4.53
CA ALA A 25 11.80 6.02 -4.19
C ALA A 25 12.78 6.20 -5.35
N ARG A 26 12.37 5.82 -6.57
CA ARG A 26 13.19 6.02 -7.78
C ARG A 26 13.46 7.49 -8.07
N ALA A 27 12.45 8.34 -7.97
CA ALA A 27 12.58 9.78 -8.24
C ALA A 27 13.54 10.47 -7.29
N VAL A 28 13.64 10.01 -6.03
CA VAL A 28 14.59 10.56 -5.05
C VAL A 28 15.95 9.87 -5.03
N GLY A 29 16.18 8.90 -5.95
CA GLY A 29 17.48 8.24 -6.13
C GLY A 29 17.69 7.00 -5.28
N MET A 30 16.63 6.41 -4.72
CA MET A 30 16.64 5.09 -4.10
C MET A 30 16.11 4.09 -5.12
N ASN A 31 16.92 3.09 -5.51
CA ASN A 31 16.50 2.11 -6.50
C ASN A 31 15.86 0.89 -5.81
N PRO A 32 14.53 0.69 -5.89
CA PRO A 32 13.90 -0.49 -5.32
C PRO A 32 14.47 -1.77 -5.94
N ARG A 33 14.63 -2.81 -5.13
CA ARG A 33 15.12 -4.12 -5.57
C ARG A 33 13.98 -5.03 -6.01
N LYS A 34 12.79 -4.87 -5.38
CA LYS A 34 11.61 -5.68 -5.68
C LYS A 34 10.36 -4.83 -5.67
N PHE A 35 9.43 -5.21 -6.54
CA PHE A 35 8.07 -4.68 -6.58
C PHE A 35 7.09 -5.86 -6.72
N TYR A 36 6.28 -6.08 -5.72
CA TYR A 36 5.36 -7.21 -5.68
C TYR A 36 3.92 -6.75 -5.36
N LEU A 37 2.97 -7.32 -6.08
CA LEU A 37 1.57 -7.33 -5.70
C LEU A 37 1.30 -8.69 -5.03
N GLY A 38 0.84 -8.68 -3.78
CA GLY A 38 0.73 -9.88 -2.96
C GLY A 38 2.03 -10.26 -2.24
N PHE A 39 1.88 -11.06 -1.17
CA PHE A 39 3.01 -11.56 -0.38
C PHE A 39 3.50 -12.93 -0.87
N PRO A 40 4.76 -13.30 -0.55
CA PRO A 40 5.33 -14.61 -0.90
C PRO A 40 4.48 -15.79 -0.45
N PRO A 41 4.61 -16.95 -1.14
CA PRO A 41 5.55 -17.25 -2.21
C PRO A 41 5.17 -16.59 -3.55
N ALA A 42 6.17 -16.32 -4.39
CA ALA A 42 5.94 -15.75 -5.71
C ALA A 42 5.31 -16.78 -6.65
N LEU A 43 4.17 -16.44 -7.24
CA LEU A 43 3.53 -17.23 -8.30
C LEU A 43 4.22 -17.01 -9.65
N VAL A 44 4.49 -15.73 -9.95
CA VAL A 44 5.20 -15.30 -11.15
C VAL A 44 6.17 -14.21 -10.77
N LYS A 45 7.38 -14.25 -11.33
CA LYS A 45 8.38 -13.20 -11.17
C LYS A 45 9.19 -13.00 -12.45
N LYS A 46 9.59 -11.75 -12.67
CA LYS A 46 10.45 -11.35 -13.80
C LYS A 46 11.38 -10.24 -13.35
N THR A 47 12.67 -10.42 -13.63
CA THR A 47 13.67 -9.38 -13.37
C THR A 47 13.88 -8.52 -14.62
N ARG A 48 13.83 -7.20 -14.45
CA ARG A 48 14.11 -6.23 -15.51
C ARG A 48 14.86 -5.04 -14.92
N ASN A 49 15.97 -4.65 -15.53
CA ASN A 49 16.82 -3.52 -15.11
C ASN A 49 17.20 -3.60 -13.61
N GLY A 50 17.54 -4.79 -13.11
CA GLY A 50 17.94 -5.01 -11.72
C GLY A 50 16.80 -5.01 -10.70
N ILE A 51 15.54 -4.86 -11.14
CA ILE A 51 14.36 -4.89 -10.28
C ILE A 51 13.58 -6.18 -10.52
N GLU A 52 13.27 -6.90 -9.47
CA GLU A 52 12.41 -8.08 -9.51
C GLU A 52 10.95 -7.67 -9.35
N TYR A 53 10.15 -7.87 -10.39
CA TYR A 53 8.70 -7.67 -10.38
C TYR A 53 8.01 -9.00 -10.19
N GLY A 54 6.99 -9.06 -9.34
CA GLY A 54 6.32 -10.32 -9.10
C GLY A 54 4.87 -10.19 -8.61
N LEU A 55 4.19 -11.34 -8.73
CA LEU A 55 2.87 -11.56 -8.15
C LEU A 55 3.01 -12.61 -7.05
N GLY A 56 2.62 -12.27 -5.83
CA GLY A 56 2.61 -13.17 -4.68
C GLY A 56 1.34 -14.01 -4.63
N ALA A 57 1.42 -15.15 -3.97
CA ALA A 57 0.29 -16.08 -3.78
C ALA A 57 -0.77 -15.55 -2.80
N ILE A 58 -0.38 -14.65 -1.91
CA ILE A 58 -1.27 -14.11 -0.87
C ILE A 58 -1.72 -12.71 -1.29
N PRO A 59 -2.98 -12.52 -1.77
CA PRO A 59 -3.43 -11.26 -2.37
C PRO A 59 -3.84 -10.18 -1.33
N LEU A 60 -3.28 -10.24 -0.12
CA LEU A 60 -3.64 -9.35 1.00
C LEU A 60 -2.70 -8.14 1.15
N GLY A 61 -2.01 -7.74 0.10
CA GLY A 61 -1.08 -6.62 0.17
C GLY A 61 -0.15 -6.58 -1.02
N GLY A 62 0.94 -5.85 -0.85
CA GLY A 62 2.05 -5.78 -1.77
C GLY A 62 3.31 -5.35 -1.01
N TYR A 63 4.44 -5.29 -1.67
CA TYR A 63 5.62 -4.67 -1.08
C TYR A 63 6.62 -4.17 -2.10
N VAL A 64 7.28 -3.09 -1.72
CA VAL A 64 8.44 -2.54 -2.43
C VAL A 64 9.67 -2.75 -1.56
N LYS A 65 10.65 -3.55 -2.00
CA LYS A 65 11.92 -3.68 -1.28
C LYS A 65 12.83 -2.50 -1.64
N ILE A 66 12.93 -1.53 -0.75
CA ILE A 66 13.88 -0.42 -0.84
C ILE A 66 15.17 -0.85 -0.13
N PRO A 67 16.37 -0.62 -0.71
CA PRO A 67 17.62 -1.03 -0.11
C PRO A 67 17.92 -0.28 1.18
N GLY A 68 18.47 -0.98 2.17
CA GLY A 68 19.02 -0.37 3.39
C GLY A 68 18.02 0.45 4.19
N MET A 69 16.90 -0.13 4.59
CA MET A 69 15.91 0.53 5.46
C MET A 69 16.49 0.92 6.82
N HIS A 70 17.48 0.19 7.30
CA HIS A 70 18.23 0.49 8.53
C HIS A 70 19.74 0.54 8.24
N ARG A 71 20.47 1.18 9.15
CA ARG A 71 21.93 1.23 9.10
C ARG A 71 22.49 -0.16 9.44
N PRO A 72 23.45 -0.70 8.64
CA PRO A 72 24.02 -2.00 8.95
C PRO A 72 24.85 -1.94 10.24
N ALA A 73 24.77 -2.98 11.03
CA ALA A 73 25.48 -3.14 12.29
C ALA A 73 26.20 -4.50 12.36
N ALA A 74 27.20 -4.60 13.23
CA ALA A 74 27.92 -5.85 13.45
C ALA A 74 27.00 -7.02 13.87
N ALA A 75 25.92 -6.72 14.61
CA ALA A 75 24.91 -7.72 15.00
C ALA A 75 24.20 -8.38 13.79
N ASP A 76 24.06 -7.66 12.66
CA ASP A 76 23.49 -8.23 11.45
C ASP A 76 24.35 -9.37 10.88
N LEU A 77 25.67 -9.28 11.08
CA LEU A 77 26.60 -10.33 10.67
C LEU A 77 26.39 -11.63 11.48
N ASP A 78 26.19 -11.52 12.79
CA ASP A 78 25.95 -12.69 13.64
C ASP A 78 24.62 -13.36 13.25
N LEU A 79 23.59 -12.57 13.00
CA LEU A 79 22.28 -13.07 12.59
C LEU A 79 22.34 -13.86 11.28
N HIS A 80 23.06 -13.35 10.29
CA HIS A 80 23.08 -13.92 8.95
C HIS A 80 24.18 -14.94 8.72
N PHE A 81 25.35 -14.73 9.29
CA PHE A 81 26.55 -15.51 8.98
C PHE A 81 27.05 -16.39 10.15
N GLY A 82 26.49 -16.25 11.36
CA GLY A 82 26.95 -17.00 12.54
C GLY A 82 27.03 -18.51 12.28
N ARG A 83 25.96 -19.11 11.73
CA ARG A 83 25.94 -20.52 11.36
C ARG A 83 27.00 -20.90 10.33
N ALA A 84 27.23 -20.06 9.34
CA ALA A 84 28.24 -20.31 8.33
C ALA A 84 29.65 -20.26 8.91
N ALA A 85 29.91 -19.32 9.84
CA ALA A 85 31.19 -19.21 10.56
C ALA A 85 31.42 -20.39 11.53
N ASP A 86 30.37 -20.96 12.12
CA ASP A 86 30.46 -22.14 12.97
C ASP A 86 30.78 -23.40 12.15
N GLU A 87 30.14 -23.55 10.98
CA GLU A 87 30.41 -24.68 10.08
C GLU A 87 31.78 -24.56 9.39
N ARG A 88 32.27 -23.36 9.16
CA ARG A 88 33.51 -23.07 8.41
C ARG A 88 34.28 -21.92 9.07
N PRO A 89 35.24 -22.25 9.93
CA PRO A 89 36.07 -21.26 10.62
C PRO A 89 36.84 -20.33 9.69
N SER A 90 37.13 -20.73 8.43
CA SER A 90 37.79 -19.89 7.42
C SER A 90 37.01 -18.65 7.02
N LEU A 91 35.70 -18.58 7.34
CA LEU A 91 34.88 -17.42 7.13
C LEU A 91 35.01 -16.34 8.20
N ARG A 92 35.66 -16.67 9.34
CA ARG A 92 35.79 -15.75 10.49
C ARG A 92 36.65 -14.54 10.16
N ASP A 93 37.73 -14.72 9.39
CA ASP A 93 38.64 -13.62 9.02
C ASP A 93 37.92 -12.56 8.14
N PRO A 94 37.29 -12.90 6.99
CA PRO A 94 36.58 -11.91 6.19
C PRO A 94 35.35 -11.34 6.91
N LEU A 95 34.71 -12.09 7.82
CA LEU A 95 33.63 -11.57 8.66
C LEU A 95 34.16 -10.61 9.73
N GLY A 96 35.34 -10.89 10.31
CA GLY A 96 36.01 -10.02 11.27
C GLY A 96 36.37 -8.68 10.65
N GLU A 97 36.98 -8.69 9.47
CA GLU A 97 37.28 -7.46 8.73
C GLU A 97 36.03 -6.61 8.46
N LEU A 98 34.98 -7.24 7.95
CA LEU A 98 33.71 -6.55 7.71
C LEU A 98 33.10 -5.99 9.02
N ARG A 99 33.19 -6.72 10.13
CA ARG A 99 32.75 -6.28 11.45
C ARG A 99 33.51 -5.04 11.91
N ASP A 100 34.83 -5.08 11.85
CA ASP A 100 35.69 -3.97 12.29
C ASP A 100 35.37 -2.68 11.51
N ARG A 101 35.12 -2.78 10.20
CA ARG A 101 34.70 -1.64 9.36
C ARG A 101 33.33 -1.11 9.75
N LEU A 102 32.36 -2.00 10.03
CA LEU A 102 31.02 -1.58 10.49
C LEU A 102 31.07 -0.89 11.85
N ASP A 103 31.84 -1.42 12.79
CA ASP A 103 32.01 -0.84 14.14
C ASP A 103 32.75 0.49 14.10
N ALA A 104 33.72 0.65 13.20
CA ALA A 104 34.38 1.93 12.92
C ALA A 104 33.46 2.95 12.21
N GLY A 105 32.36 2.52 11.64
CA GLY A 105 31.47 3.36 10.82
C GLY A 105 31.99 3.65 9.40
N ASP A 106 33.00 2.90 8.95
CA ASP A 106 33.65 3.03 7.64
C ASP A 106 32.86 2.24 6.59
N TYR A 107 31.64 2.70 6.29
CA TYR A 107 30.70 1.99 5.42
C TYR A 107 31.16 1.87 3.96
N ALA A 108 32.08 2.71 3.51
CA ALA A 108 32.68 2.59 2.18
C ALA A 108 33.61 1.36 2.14
N GLU A 109 34.53 1.25 3.09
CA GLU A 109 35.46 0.14 3.23
C GLU A 109 34.73 -1.17 3.61
N ALA A 110 33.68 -1.06 4.46
CA ALA A 110 32.81 -2.21 4.76
C ALA A 110 32.13 -2.76 3.50
N ARG A 111 31.77 -1.92 2.55
CA ARG A 111 31.22 -2.35 1.25
C ARG A 111 32.25 -3.13 0.44
N ASP A 112 33.50 -2.65 0.41
CA ASP A 112 34.58 -3.31 -0.32
C ASP A 112 34.96 -4.64 0.34
N ALA A 113 34.88 -4.75 1.68
CA ALA A 113 35.08 -5.97 2.45
C ALA A 113 34.00 -7.06 2.19
N LEU A 114 32.86 -6.74 1.56
CA LEU A 114 31.86 -7.73 1.16
C LEU A 114 32.34 -8.65 0.05
N GLU A 115 33.21 -8.20 -0.86
CA GLU A 115 33.67 -9.03 -1.97
C GLU A 115 34.55 -10.21 -1.52
N PRO A 116 35.55 -10.02 -0.61
CA PRO A 116 36.28 -11.13 -0.02
C PRO A 116 35.36 -12.15 0.66
N LEU A 117 34.38 -11.68 1.45
CA LEU A 117 33.39 -12.55 2.10
C LEU A 117 32.55 -13.33 1.08
N ARG A 118 32.10 -12.68 0.01
CA ARG A 118 31.36 -13.33 -1.08
C ARG A 118 32.16 -14.44 -1.74
N HIS A 119 33.41 -14.17 -2.06
CA HIS A 119 34.32 -15.16 -2.65
C HIS A 119 34.57 -16.33 -1.70
N ALA A 120 34.82 -16.08 -0.41
CA ALA A 120 35.01 -17.10 0.59
C ALA A 120 33.77 -17.99 0.74
N LEU A 121 32.56 -17.40 0.77
CA LEU A 121 31.31 -18.15 0.82
C LEU A 121 31.09 -18.99 -0.44
N ALA A 122 31.38 -18.48 -1.62
CA ALA A 122 31.25 -19.19 -2.87
C ALA A 122 32.20 -20.39 -3.00
N ALA A 123 33.39 -20.29 -2.41
CA ALA A 123 34.40 -21.36 -2.38
C ALA A 123 34.11 -22.43 -1.29
N THR A 124 33.07 -22.26 -0.48
CA THR A 124 32.84 -23.08 0.70
C THR A 124 31.51 -23.85 0.57
N THR A 125 31.55 -25.16 0.91
CA THR A 125 30.31 -25.94 1.00
C THR A 125 29.71 -25.81 2.40
N LEU A 126 28.49 -25.30 2.46
CA LEU A 126 27.71 -25.08 3.68
C LEU A 126 26.46 -25.97 3.68
N SER A 127 25.90 -26.19 4.86
CA SER A 127 24.56 -26.76 4.96
C SER A 127 23.50 -25.83 4.29
N HIS A 128 22.40 -26.40 3.81
CA HIS A 128 21.32 -25.62 3.18
C HIS A 128 20.78 -24.47 4.05
N PRO A 129 20.61 -24.63 5.39
CA PRO A 129 20.19 -23.53 6.24
C PRO A 129 21.24 -22.42 6.35
N ALA A 130 22.53 -22.78 6.51
CA ALA A 130 23.63 -21.83 6.61
C ALA A 130 23.82 -21.05 5.29
N GLN A 131 23.80 -21.77 4.16
CA GLN A 131 23.90 -21.16 2.83
C GLN A 131 22.77 -20.15 2.58
N ARG A 132 21.50 -20.53 2.83
CA ARG A 132 20.37 -19.61 2.65
C ARG A 132 20.42 -18.39 3.57
N SER A 133 20.92 -18.57 4.81
CA SER A 133 21.10 -17.44 5.73
C SER A 133 22.20 -16.50 5.22
N ALA A 134 23.33 -17.04 4.82
CA ALA A 134 24.45 -16.26 4.29
C ALA A 134 24.11 -15.51 2.98
N GLU A 135 23.39 -16.16 2.06
CA GLU A 135 22.91 -15.52 0.82
C GLU A 135 21.97 -14.33 1.11
N ARG A 136 21.05 -14.48 2.08
CA ARG A 136 20.20 -13.37 2.52
C ARG A 136 21.04 -12.27 3.17
N GLY A 137 21.99 -12.63 4.02
CA GLY A 137 22.90 -11.69 4.66
C GLY A 137 23.71 -10.87 3.65
N LEU A 138 24.28 -11.51 2.62
CA LEU A 138 24.99 -10.82 1.55
C LEU A 138 24.08 -9.83 0.82
N ALA A 139 22.82 -10.20 0.57
CA ALA A 139 21.86 -9.32 -0.07
C ALA A 139 21.45 -8.15 0.84
N ASP A 140 21.15 -8.42 2.11
CA ASP A 140 20.62 -7.40 3.03
C ASP A 140 21.73 -6.45 3.50
N VAL A 141 22.92 -6.95 3.86
CA VAL A 141 24.08 -6.11 4.19
C VAL A 141 24.57 -5.34 2.95
N GLY A 142 24.58 -5.99 1.78
CA GLY A 142 24.92 -5.33 0.52
C GLY A 142 23.95 -4.19 0.18
N ASP A 143 22.65 -4.40 0.35
CA ASP A 143 21.63 -3.36 0.20
C ASP A 143 21.82 -2.22 1.21
N ALA A 144 22.16 -2.56 2.47
CA ALA A 144 22.39 -1.57 3.52
C ALA A 144 23.68 -0.75 3.29
N LEU A 145 24.70 -1.34 2.69
CA LEU A 145 25.96 -0.65 2.34
C LEU A 145 25.91 0.05 0.96
N ALA A 146 24.84 -0.14 0.20
CA ALA A 146 24.68 0.48 -1.10
C ALA A 146 24.64 2.03 -1.01
N PRO A 147 25.14 2.76 -2.02
CA PRO A 147 25.12 4.22 -2.01
C PRO A 147 23.70 4.81 -2.07
N ASP A 148 22.75 4.05 -2.60
CA ASP A 148 21.34 4.38 -2.70
C ASP A 148 20.49 3.86 -1.51
N ALA A 149 21.15 3.43 -0.41
CA ALA A 149 20.47 2.94 0.76
C ALA A 149 19.59 4.03 1.42
N TYR A 150 18.39 3.64 1.83
CA TYR A 150 17.40 4.53 2.44
C TYR A 150 17.95 5.31 3.64
N TRP A 151 18.69 4.65 4.55
CA TRP A 151 19.23 5.31 5.75
C TRP A 151 20.23 6.42 5.44
N ARG A 152 20.94 6.37 4.29
CA ARG A 152 21.88 7.38 3.82
C ARG A 152 21.20 8.61 3.25
N ALA A 153 19.94 8.50 2.88
CA ALA A 153 19.23 9.58 2.21
C ALA A 153 18.85 10.71 3.18
N LYS A 154 18.77 11.93 2.65
CA LYS A 154 18.28 13.10 3.39
C LYS A 154 16.88 12.85 3.94
N THR A 155 16.59 13.37 5.13
CA THR A 155 15.33 13.14 5.85
C THR A 155 14.10 13.40 4.99
N TRP A 156 14.06 14.51 4.23
CA TRP A 156 12.93 14.81 3.37
C TRP A 156 12.66 13.73 2.30
N LYS A 157 13.72 13.11 1.74
CA LYS A 157 13.58 11.99 0.78
C LYS A 157 12.95 10.77 1.45
N ARG A 158 13.39 10.46 2.66
CA ARG A 158 12.82 9.35 3.46
C ARG A 158 11.35 9.59 3.78
N VAL A 159 11.03 10.81 4.21
CA VAL A 159 9.64 11.23 4.48
C VAL A 159 8.80 11.13 3.21
N ALA A 160 9.30 11.65 2.08
CA ALA A 160 8.60 11.56 0.79
C ALA A 160 8.27 10.12 0.41
N VAL A 161 9.22 9.20 0.59
CA VAL A 161 9.00 7.77 0.30
C VAL A 161 7.95 7.14 1.23
N ILE A 162 7.98 7.48 2.54
CA ILE A 162 6.97 6.96 3.50
C ILE A 162 5.57 7.44 3.14
N PHE A 163 5.41 8.72 2.80
CA PHE A 163 4.12 9.31 2.46
C PHE A 163 3.64 8.97 1.04
N ALA A 164 4.51 8.42 0.19
CA ALA A 164 4.20 8.19 -1.22
C ALA A 164 3.03 7.22 -1.45
N GLY A 165 2.95 6.14 -0.68
CA GLY A 165 1.85 5.18 -0.77
C GLY A 165 0.49 5.79 -0.38
N PRO A 166 0.34 6.29 0.86
CA PRO A 166 -0.88 7.00 1.27
C PRO A 166 -1.22 8.18 0.38
N GLY A 167 -0.21 8.96 -0.05
CA GLY A 167 -0.39 10.10 -0.94
C GLY A 167 -0.93 9.70 -2.31
N ALA A 168 -0.46 8.59 -2.87
CA ALA A 168 -0.96 8.06 -4.14
C ALA A 168 -2.45 7.66 -4.03
N ASN A 169 -2.85 7.02 -2.93
CA ASN A 169 -4.26 6.66 -2.69
C ASN A 169 -5.12 7.90 -2.48
N LEU A 170 -4.62 8.91 -1.77
CA LEU A 170 -5.33 10.18 -1.60
C LEU A 170 -5.51 10.90 -2.94
N LEU A 171 -4.46 10.96 -3.77
CA LEU A 171 -4.53 11.54 -5.11
C LEU A 171 -5.56 10.79 -5.98
N LEU A 172 -5.54 9.45 -5.94
CA LEU A 172 -6.53 8.64 -6.64
C LEU A 172 -7.95 8.96 -6.17
N ALA A 173 -8.18 9.07 -4.86
CA ALA A 173 -9.48 9.42 -4.32
C ALA A 173 -9.96 10.79 -4.83
N VAL A 174 -9.09 11.80 -4.80
CA VAL A 174 -9.41 13.14 -5.34
C VAL A 174 -9.77 13.07 -6.82
N VAL A 175 -9.00 12.33 -7.63
CA VAL A 175 -9.28 12.15 -9.06
C VAL A 175 -10.63 11.45 -9.27
N LEU A 176 -10.92 10.38 -8.53
CA LEU A 176 -12.20 9.67 -8.67
C LEU A 176 -13.40 10.54 -8.26
N PHE A 177 -13.28 11.29 -7.17
CA PHE A 177 -14.34 12.24 -6.77
C PHE A 177 -14.52 13.39 -7.78
N ALA A 178 -13.43 13.93 -8.33
CA ALA A 178 -13.50 14.95 -9.37
C ALA A 178 -14.19 14.41 -10.62
N LEU A 179 -13.83 13.20 -11.07
CA LEU A 179 -14.49 12.54 -12.20
C LEU A 179 -15.97 12.28 -11.94
N LEU A 180 -16.31 11.81 -10.74
CA LEU A 180 -17.70 11.61 -10.33
C LEU A 180 -18.47 12.93 -10.34
N PHE A 181 -17.89 14.00 -9.82
CA PHE A 181 -18.50 15.33 -9.81
C PHE A 181 -18.71 15.89 -11.24
N LEU A 182 -17.68 15.78 -12.09
CA LEU A 182 -17.73 16.24 -13.49
C LEU A 182 -18.71 15.42 -14.35
N SER A 183 -18.91 14.15 -14.04
CA SER A 183 -19.90 13.30 -14.75
C SER A 183 -21.34 13.51 -14.29
N GLY A 184 -21.60 14.56 -13.52
CA GLY A 184 -22.91 14.94 -13.03
C GLY A 184 -23.29 14.28 -11.70
N GLY A 185 -22.28 14.13 -10.84
CA GLY A 185 -22.26 13.47 -9.54
C GLY A 185 -23.59 13.43 -8.83
N GLY A 186 -24.12 12.24 -8.64
CA GLY A 186 -25.36 11.98 -7.92
C GLY A 186 -26.50 12.88 -8.33
N LYS A 187 -27.11 12.67 -9.50
CA LYS A 187 -28.35 13.39 -9.81
C LYS A 187 -29.32 13.15 -8.65
N ALA A 188 -29.81 14.25 -8.09
CA ALA A 188 -30.87 14.16 -7.10
C ALA A 188 -32.01 13.31 -7.68
N THR A 189 -32.48 12.34 -6.95
CA THR A 189 -33.63 11.53 -7.32
C THR A 189 -34.79 11.81 -6.37
N SER A 190 -35.99 11.81 -6.88
CA SER A 190 -37.20 11.88 -6.08
C SER A 190 -37.59 10.50 -5.51
N THR A 191 -36.86 9.43 -5.89
CA THR A 191 -37.17 8.06 -5.43
C THR A 191 -36.45 7.79 -4.10
N VAL A 192 -37.18 7.26 -3.14
CA VAL A 192 -36.69 6.84 -1.84
C VAL A 192 -35.81 5.61 -2.04
N ALA A 193 -34.50 5.74 -1.78
CA ALA A 193 -33.54 4.63 -1.95
C ALA A 193 -33.51 3.72 -0.72
N GLU A 194 -33.69 4.27 0.47
CA GLU A 194 -33.67 3.52 1.74
C GLU A 194 -34.47 4.28 2.80
N VAL A 195 -35.15 3.57 3.67
CA VAL A 195 -35.84 4.13 4.83
C VAL A 195 -35.19 3.63 6.10
N VAL A 196 -34.57 4.53 6.84
CA VAL A 196 -33.92 4.17 8.11
C VAL A 196 -34.97 3.74 9.14
N PRO A 197 -34.83 2.58 9.77
CA PRO A 197 -35.77 2.11 10.81
C PRO A 197 -35.88 3.12 11.96
N ARG A 198 -37.09 3.33 12.48
CA ARG A 198 -37.41 4.27 13.55
C ARG A 198 -37.18 5.76 13.20
N SER A 199 -37.03 6.09 11.93
CA SER A 199 -36.98 7.48 11.46
C SER A 199 -38.38 8.06 11.31
N PRO A 200 -38.53 9.42 11.23
CA PRO A 200 -39.78 10.06 10.85
C PRO A 200 -40.33 9.55 9.53
N ALA A 201 -39.49 9.25 8.55
CA ALA A 201 -39.87 8.67 7.27
C ALA A 201 -40.53 7.29 7.41
N ALA A 202 -39.98 6.44 8.28
CA ALA A 202 -40.59 5.13 8.61
C ALA A 202 -41.93 5.30 9.34
N ALA A 203 -42.02 6.26 10.25
CA ALA A 203 -43.27 6.57 10.98
C ALA A 203 -44.40 7.10 10.07
N MET A 204 -44.04 7.79 8.97
CA MET A 204 -44.98 8.25 7.93
C MET A 204 -45.38 7.12 6.97
N GLY A 205 -44.80 5.92 7.05
CA GLY A 205 -45.11 4.80 6.18
C GLY A 205 -44.44 4.88 4.80
N LEU A 206 -43.36 5.66 4.65
CA LEU A 206 -42.54 5.63 3.45
C LEU A 206 -41.84 4.28 3.32
N VAL A 207 -41.73 3.80 2.10
CA VAL A 207 -41.01 2.57 1.77
C VAL A 207 -40.02 2.82 0.65
N GLU A 208 -39.04 1.93 0.55
CA GLU A 208 -38.09 1.94 -0.57
C GLU A 208 -38.82 1.81 -1.90
N GLY A 209 -38.43 2.64 -2.88
CA GLY A 209 -39.05 2.73 -4.20
C GLY A 209 -40.20 3.76 -4.31
N ASP A 210 -40.65 4.36 -3.20
CA ASP A 210 -41.63 5.48 -3.28
C ASP A 210 -41.02 6.67 -4.02
N ARG A 211 -41.79 7.33 -4.89
CA ARG A 211 -41.38 8.55 -5.57
C ARG A 211 -42.06 9.75 -4.97
N ILE A 212 -41.31 10.66 -4.37
CA ILE A 212 -41.84 11.91 -3.82
C ILE A 212 -42.29 12.82 -4.98
N VAL A 213 -43.55 13.22 -5.00
CA VAL A 213 -44.17 13.97 -6.06
C VAL A 213 -44.47 15.41 -5.64
N SER A 214 -44.94 15.57 -4.37
CA SER A 214 -45.21 16.88 -3.84
C SER A 214 -44.97 16.99 -2.35
N ILE A 215 -44.73 18.21 -1.88
CA ILE A 215 -44.61 18.57 -0.45
C ILE A 215 -45.56 19.74 -0.22
N ASP A 216 -46.46 19.61 0.74
CA ASP A 216 -47.50 20.57 1.08
C ASP A 216 -48.34 20.99 -0.15
N GLY A 217 -48.70 19.99 -0.98
CA GLY A 217 -49.50 20.19 -2.20
C GLY A 217 -48.78 20.87 -3.37
N ARG A 218 -47.48 21.16 -3.23
CA ARG A 218 -46.64 21.73 -4.29
C ARG A 218 -45.76 20.66 -4.88
N THR A 219 -45.81 20.49 -6.20
CA THR A 219 -44.89 19.63 -6.92
C THR A 219 -43.44 20.08 -6.67
N VAL A 220 -42.56 19.13 -6.41
CA VAL A 220 -41.14 19.39 -6.11
C VAL A 220 -40.24 18.71 -7.09
N ALA A 221 -39.19 19.39 -7.52
CA ALA A 221 -38.11 18.79 -8.26
C ALA A 221 -37.20 18.00 -7.28
N ALA A 222 -36.48 17.00 -7.79
CA ALA A 222 -35.66 16.12 -6.96
C ALA A 222 -34.59 16.86 -6.13
N ASP A 223 -34.01 17.90 -6.71
CA ASP A 223 -33.00 18.76 -6.07
C ASP A 223 -33.57 19.71 -5.00
N GLU A 224 -34.86 20.01 -5.06
CA GLU A 224 -35.56 20.86 -4.08
C GLU A 224 -36.00 20.12 -2.82
N ILE A 225 -36.14 18.77 -2.89
CA ILE A 225 -36.70 17.96 -1.82
C ILE A 225 -35.91 18.16 -0.51
N ALA A 226 -34.58 18.02 -0.56
CA ALA A 226 -33.72 18.13 0.61
C ALA A 226 -33.82 19.51 1.25
N GLN A 227 -33.86 20.59 0.44
CA GLN A 227 -33.96 21.95 0.93
C GLN A 227 -35.33 22.22 1.60
N ARG A 228 -36.44 21.73 1.02
CA ARG A 228 -37.76 21.89 1.61
C ARG A 228 -37.93 21.11 2.92
N LEU A 229 -37.42 19.88 2.97
CA LEU A 229 -37.47 19.07 4.19
C LEU A 229 -36.65 19.71 5.33
N SER A 230 -35.43 20.17 5.03
CA SER A 230 -34.58 20.83 6.04
C SER A 230 -35.08 22.22 6.43
N GLY A 231 -35.71 22.93 5.50
CA GLY A 231 -36.27 24.26 5.75
C GLY A 231 -37.56 24.29 6.55
N SER A 232 -38.16 23.13 6.86
CA SER A 232 -39.41 23.07 7.67
C SER A 232 -39.24 23.49 9.13
N GLY A 233 -37.97 23.53 9.61
CA GLY A 233 -37.72 23.88 11.05
C GLY A 233 -38.39 22.95 12.03
N GLY A 234 -38.72 21.72 11.66
CA GLY A 234 -39.41 20.74 12.50
C GLY A 234 -40.94 20.85 12.43
N GLN A 235 -41.48 21.71 11.56
CA GLN A 235 -42.93 21.76 11.36
C GLN A 235 -43.40 20.53 10.56
N PRO A 236 -44.60 20.00 10.85
CA PRO A 236 -45.16 18.89 10.07
C PRO A 236 -45.34 19.27 8.61
N LEU A 237 -44.90 18.36 7.73
CA LEU A 237 -45.06 18.51 6.27
C LEU A 237 -45.93 17.38 5.75
N THR A 238 -46.79 17.72 4.75
CA THR A 238 -47.54 16.69 3.99
C THR A 238 -46.73 16.28 2.79
N VAL A 239 -46.29 15.03 2.74
CA VAL A 239 -45.54 14.48 1.59
C VAL A 239 -46.46 13.55 0.81
N THR A 240 -46.64 13.83 -0.48
CA THR A 240 -47.37 12.93 -1.40
C THR A 240 -46.33 12.11 -2.15
N VAL A 241 -46.48 10.82 -2.13
CA VAL A 241 -45.62 9.89 -2.87
C VAL A 241 -46.43 9.09 -3.91
N GLU A 242 -45.77 8.68 -4.93
CA GLU A 242 -46.28 7.72 -5.91
C GLU A 242 -45.70 6.34 -5.62
N ARG A 243 -46.55 5.38 -5.33
CA ARG A 243 -46.20 3.98 -5.09
C ARG A 243 -46.86 3.12 -6.14
N SER A 244 -46.06 2.40 -6.95
CA SER A 244 -46.59 1.55 -8.03
C SER A 244 -47.55 2.31 -8.99
N GLY A 245 -47.25 3.58 -9.28
CA GLY A 245 -48.04 4.41 -10.18
C GLY A 245 -49.34 4.98 -9.58
N LYS A 246 -49.55 4.87 -8.27
CA LYS A 246 -50.68 5.46 -7.56
C LYS A 246 -50.23 6.43 -6.48
N PRO A 247 -50.91 7.57 -6.34
CA PRO A 247 -50.60 8.49 -5.24
C PRO A 247 -51.04 7.91 -3.90
N VAL A 248 -50.18 8.10 -2.90
CA VAL A 248 -50.36 7.65 -1.48
C VAL A 248 -50.07 8.82 -0.57
#